data_87439aa220fa65d8071d96a92fc3c4fd
#
_entry.id   87439aa220fa65d8071d96a92fc3c4fd
#
_cell.length_a   1.000
_cell.length_b   1.000
_cell.length_c   1.000
_cell.angle_alpha   90.00
_cell.angle_beta   90.00
_cell.angle_gamma   90.00
#
_symmetry.space_group_name_H-M   'P 1'
#
loop_
_entity.id
_entity.type
_entity.pdbx_description
1 polymer ?
#
loop_
_entity_poly.entity_id
_entity_poly.type
_entity_poly.pdbx_seq_one_letter_code
_entity_poly.pdbx_strand_id
1 'polypeptide(L)'
;MLQRQALFGASLGQWNGADIGDVTGVLDLATTADANGLDLFTVTDHLYFGDRLDAYATVGFALGRTSHIAGMVTVTNLPTRPAPLVARTITSLSALSGGRVVLGVGAGAIWDMITKLGIPRLTPGAAVRAMEESITLIKALCGGPDPVTFDGDFYQVYGLDPAPVPAPPVWTGSVGPKSLAVTGRAADGWVPSMGSDWLSTLYRESRPKIDEAAAAVGRDPSAIVDIYNFGGLITPSPLIQPRGEDGRWIGGSPAQWIEEMTSAVIDHGAGGFVFRTTGETPAQVALARFAQEIVPAVREAIAGT
;
A
#
# COMPACT_ATOMS: atom_id res chain seq x y z
N MET A 1 9.54 -19.29 -15.39
CA MET A 1 8.87 -18.03 -14.99
C MET A 1 7.92 -18.41 -13.86
N LEU A 2 8.16 -17.96 -12.63
CA LEU A 2 7.16 -18.07 -11.57
C LEU A 2 6.03 -17.10 -11.96
N GLN A 3 4.86 -17.61 -12.26
CA GLN A 3 3.65 -16.80 -12.43
C GLN A 3 3.51 -15.95 -11.16
N ARG A 4 3.58 -14.64 -11.29
CA ARG A 4 3.32 -13.71 -10.17
C ARG A 4 1.85 -13.84 -9.83
N GLN A 5 1.57 -14.50 -8.73
CA GLN A 5 0.21 -14.60 -8.20
C GLN A 5 -0.24 -13.20 -7.77
N ALA A 6 -1.39 -12.73 -8.28
CA ALA A 6 -1.95 -11.45 -7.86
C ALA A 6 -2.25 -11.45 -6.36
N LEU A 7 -1.97 -10.34 -5.69
CA LEU A 7 -2.23 -10.16 -4.25
C LEU A 7 -3.65 -9.63 -4.00
N PHE A 8 -4.31 -10.18 -3.00
CA PHE A 8 -5.63 -9.73 -2.57
C PHE A 8 -5.58 -9.27 -1.13
N GLY A 9 -5.84 -8.01 -0.92
CA GLY A 9 -5.78 -7.39 0.40
C GLY A 9 -7.05 -6.64 0.77
N ALA A 10 -7.08 -6.12 1.99
CA ALA A 10 -8.15 -5.29 2.51
C ALA A 10 -7.64 -4.05 3.24
N SER A 11 -8.33 -2.93 3.06
CA SER A 11 -8.14 -1.75 3.91
C SER A 11 -8.89 -1.95 5.22
N LEU A 12 -8.20 -1.81 6.35
CA LEU A 12 -8.82 -1.91 7.68
C LEU A 12 -9.71 -0.71 8.02
N GLY A 13 -9.79 0.27 7.12
CA GLY A 13 -10.53 1.48 7.39
C GLY A 13 -9.81 2.42 8.36
N GLN A 14 -10.59 3.18 9.11
CA GLN A 14 -10.10 4.16 10.08
C GLN A 14 -11.03 4.18 11.28
N TRP A 15 -10.45 4.26 12.47
CA TRP A 15 -11.20 4.57 13.67
C TRP A 15 -11.68 6.03 13.59
N ASN A 16 -12.95 6.27 13.87
CA ASN A 16 -13.55 7.61 13.77
C ASN A 16 -13.68 8.32 15.12
N GLY A 17 -13.01 7.84 16.14
CA GLY A 17 -12.88 8.52 17.45
C GLY A 17 -14.14 8.60 18.31
N ALA A 18 -15.27 8.06 17.83
CA ALA A 18 -16.54 8.21 18.52
C ALA A 18 -16.67 7.33 19.79
N ASP A 19 -16.07 6.15 19.76
CA ASP A 19 -16.09 5.19 20.88
C ASP A 19 -14.81 4.34 20.89
N ILE A 20 -14.25 4.12 22.07
CA ILE A 20 -13.12 3.18 22.26
C ILE A 20 -13.53 1.75 21.85
N GLY A 21 -14.79 1.39 21.94
CA GLY A 21 -15.32 0.11 21.46
C GLY A 21 -15.13 -0.13 19.96
N ASP A 22 -15.16 0.92 19.14
CA ASP A 22 -14.98 0.82 17.68
C ASP A 22 -13.54 0.47 17.25
N VAL A 23 -12.56 0.65 18.13
CA VAL A 23 -11.16 0.29 17.86
C VAL A 23 -11.00 -1.20 17.61
N THR A 24 -11.79 -2.03 18.28
CA THR A 24 -11.77 -3.48 18.09
C THR A 24 -12.18 -3.88 16.67
N GLY A 25 -13.10 -3.15 16.04
CA GLY A 25 -13.55 -3.39 14.68
C GLY A 25 -12.44 -3.33 13.63
N VAL A 26 -11.44 -2.47 13.84
CA VAL A 26 -10.26 -2.39 12.95
C VAL A 26 -9.44 -3.69 13.04
N LEU A 27 -9.26 -4.23 14.26
CA LEU A 27 -8.51 -5.47 14.47
C LEU A 27 -9.31 -6.70 14.02
N ASP A 28 -10.64 -6.67 14.18
CA ASP A 28 -11.52 -7.75 13.73
C ASP A 28 -11.53 -7.86 12.19
N LEU A 29 -11.40 -6.74 11.47
CA LEU A 29 -11.19 -6.77 10.03
C LEU A 29 -9.87 -7.46 9.65
N ALA A 30 -8.78 -7.21 10.37
CA ALA A 30 -7.50 -7.88 10.12
C ALA A 30 -7.59 -9.40 10.36
N THR A 31 -8.21 -9.82 11.46
CA THR A 31 -8.40 -11.25 11.76
C THR A 31 -9.36 -11.92 10.78
N THR A 32 -10.41 -11.23 10.35
CA THR A 32 -11.33 -11.72 9.30
C THR A 32 -10.59 -11.89 7.97
N ALA A 33 -9.77 -10.93 7.58
CA ALA A 33 -8.96 -11.01 6.36
C ALA A 33 -7.97 -12.18 6.40
N ASP A 34 -7.26 -12.37 7.53
CA ASP A 34 -6.32 -13.47 7.74
C ASP A 34 -7.02 -14.84 7.69
N ALA A 35 -8.15 -14.98 8.42
CA ALA A 35 -8.92 -16.22 8.48
C ALA A 35 -9.52 -16.63 7.12
N ASN A 36 -9.74 -15.67 6.22
CA ASN A 36 -10.26 -15.91 4.87
C ASN A 36 -9.17 -15.93 3.80
N GLY A 37 -7.89 -16.01 4.19
CA GLY A 37 -6.77 -16.22 3.28
C GLY A 37 -6.43 -15.04 2.36
N LEU A 38 -6.69 -13.80 2.81
CA LEU A 38 -6.18 -12.62 2.12
C LEU A 38 -4.67 -12.45 2.39
N ASP A 39 -3.99 -11.82 1.45
CA ASP A 39 -2.52 -11.69 1.45
C ASP A 39 -2.03 -10.46 2.20
N LEU A 40 -2.83 -9.38 2.23
CA LEU A 40 -2.39 -8.07 2.72
C LEU A 40 -3.53 -7.33 3.44
N PHE A 41 -3.21 -6.64 4.53
CA PHE A 41 -4.07 -5.57 5.05
C PHE A 41 -3.32 -4.23 5.02
N THR A 42 -4.09 -3.14 4.90
CA THR A 42 -3.51 -1.79 4.84
C THR A 42 -4.13 -0.84 5.84
N VAL A 43 -3.30 0.09 6.34
CA VAL A 43 -3.68 1.19 7.25
C VAL A 43 -3.13 2.50 6.72
N THR A 44 -3.90 3.59 6.77
CA THR A 44 -3.43 4.93 6.33
C THR A 44 -2.69 5.66 7.46
N ASP A 45 -1.70 6.50 7.12
CA ASP A 45 -0.88 7.25 8.08
C ASP A 45 -1.22 8.75 8.09
N HIS A 46 -2.18 9.11 8.90
CA HIS A 46 -2.66 10.49 9.08
C HIS A 46 -2.64 10.89 10.56
N LEU A 47 -1.48 10.83 11.18
CA LEU A 47 -1.26 11.03 12.63
C LEU A 47 -1.65 12.42 13.15
N TYR A 48 -1.85 13.38 12.27
CA TYR A 48 -2.30 14.74 12.60
C TYR A 48 -3.83 14.85 12.82
N PHE A 49 -4.58 13.81 12.58
CA PHE A 49 -6.00 13.72 12.93
C PHE A 49 -6.15 12.96 14.24
N GLY A 50 -6.70 13.64 15.25
CA GLY A 50 -6.86 13.06 16.59
C GLY A 50 -7.85 11.89 16.68
N ASP A 51 -8.68 11.71 15.65
CA ASP A 51 -9.62 10.60 15.48
C ASP A 51 -9.01 9.41 14.71
N ARG A 52 -7.68 9.34 14.58
CA ARG A 52 -6.96 8.26 13.89
C ARG A 52 -6.00 7.55 14.84
N LEU A 53 -5.93 6.24 14.71
CA LEU A 53 -4.88 5.46 15.36
C LEU A 53 -3.54 5.70 14.65
N ASP A 54 -2.45 5.59 15.41
CA ASP A 54 -1.12 5.53 14.80
C ASP A 54 -1.02 4.30 13.90
N ALA A 55 -0.58 4.51 12.66
CA ALA A 55 -0.59 3.47 11.64
C ALA A 55 0.32 2.28 11.99
N TYR A 56 1.52 2.55 12.51
CA TYR A 56 2.48 1.49 12.84
C TYR A 56 2.10 0.73 14.12
N ALA A 57 1.54 1.42 15.12
CA ALA A 57 0.97 0.76 16.29
C ALA A 57 -0.18 -0.18 15.88
N THR A 58 -1.07 0.28 14.98
CA THR A 58 -2.18 -0.53 14.46
C THR A 58 -1.67 -1.75 13.68
N VAL A 59 -0.70 -1.55 12.77
CA VAL A 59 -0.10 -2.65 12.01
C VAL A 59 0.57 -3.66 12.95
N GLY A 60 1.33 -3.20 13.96
CA GLY A 60 1.97 -4.09 14.93
C GLY A 60 0.98 -4.91 15.72
N PHE A 61 -0.10 -4.29 16.18
CA PHE A 61 -1.16 -4.99 16.93
C PHE A 61 -1.91 -6.00 16.07
N ALA A 62 -2.24 -5.64 14.82
CA ALA A 62 -2.90 -6.53 13.86
C ALA A 62 -2.02 -7.73 13.49
N LEU A 63 -0.72 -7.51 13.21
CA LEU A 63 0.23 -8.59 12.94
C LEU A 63 0.38 -9.57 14.13
N GLY A 64 0.31 -9.06 15.36
CA GLY A 64 0.34 -9.88 16.56
C GLY A 64 -0.93 -10.73 16.79
N ARG A 65 -2.03 -10.41 16.12
CA ARG A 65 -3.32 -11.13 16.18
C ARG A 65 -3.59 -12.02 14.97
N THR A 66 -2.72 -12.00 13.98
CA THR A 66 -2.85 -12.72 12.70
C THR A 66 -1.67 -13.66 12.48
N SER A 67 -1.83 -14.63 11.58
CA SER A 67 -0.84 -15.69 11.38
C SER A 67 -0.21 -15.71 9.99
N HIS A 68 -0.90 -15.24 8.94
CA HIS A 68 -0.47 -15.38 7.55
C HIS A 68 -0.44 -14.05 6.80
N ILE A 69 -1.44 -13.19 7.03
CA ILE A 69 -1.60 -11.94 6.30
C ILE A 69 -0.46 -10.96 6.59
N ALA A 70 0.04 -10.29 5.56
CA ALA A 70 1.02 -9.22 5.70
C ALA A 70 0.35 -7.87 6.02
N GLY A 71 1.09 -6.99 6.68
CA GLY A 71 0.63 -5.64 7.01
C GLY A 71 1.40 -4.56 6.25
N MET A 72 0.71 -3.51 5.84
CA MET A 72 1.29 -2.35 5.15
C MET A 72 0.68 -1.04 5.63
N VAL A 73 1.51 -0.03 5.81
CA VAL A 73 1.05 1.36 5.91
C VAL A 73 0.90 1.94 4.50
N THR A 74 -0.30 2.41 4.12
CA THR A 74 -0.63 2.91 2.78
C THR A 74 -0.99 4.39 2.80
N VAL A 75 -0.03 5.29 2.68
CA VAL A 75 1.42 5.11 2.70
C VAL A 75 2.00 5.87 3.87
N THR A 76 3.16 5.47 4.37
CA THR A 76 3.88 6.19 5.42
C THR A 76 4.08 7.63 5.02
N ASN A 77 3.69 8.55 5.89
CA ASN A 77 3.88 9.98 5.71
C ASN A 77 5.31 10.35 6.12
N LEU A 78 6.29 10.14 5.23
CA LEU A 78 7.72 10.27 5.52
C LEU A 78 8.13 11.60 6.19
N PRO A 79 7.56 12.77 5.84
CA PRO A 79 7.86 14.00 6.58
C PRO A 79 7.63 13.92 8.09
N THR A 80 6.74 13.05 8.53
CA THR A 80 6.40 12.90 9.96
C THR A 80 7.15 11.76 10.64
N ARG A 81 7.92 10.97 9.89
CA ARG A 81 8.62 9.78 10.38
C ARG A 81 10.04 9.72 9.79
N PRO A 82 11.08 10.13 10.53
CA PRO A 82 12.46 10.09 10.06
C PRO A 82 12.87 8.71 9.55
N ALA A 83 13.59 8.67 8.42
CA ALA A 83 13.97 7.42 7.75
C ALA A 83 14.66 6.38 8.65
N PRO A 84 15.59 6.74 9.56
CA PRO A 84 16.19 5.76 10.48
C PRO A 84 15.18 5.16 11.45
N LEU A 85 14.17 5.94 11.90
CA LEU A 85 13.10 5.42 12.74
C LEU A 85 12.22 4.46 11.97
N VAL A 86 11.86 4.79 10.73
CA VAL A 86 11.06 3.90 9.86
C VAL A 86 11.82 2.59 9.60
N ALA A 87 13.12 2.64 9.31
CA ALA A 87 13.96 1.45 9.12
C ALA A 87 13.91 0.55 10.36
N ARG A 88 14.08 1.11 11.56
CA ARG A 88 14.03 0.35 12.81
C ARG A 88 12.63 -0.22 13.09
N THR A 89 11.59 0.56 12.85
CA THR A 89 10.20 0.11 13.04
C THR A 89 9.86 -1.04 12.10
N ILE A 90 10.14 -0.90 10.80
CA ILE A 90 9.75 -1.90 9.81
C ILE A 90 10.55 -3.21 9.97
N THR A 91 11.84 -3.14 10.31
CA THR A 91 12.65 -4.34 10.58
C THR A 91 12.22 -5.03 11.87
N SER A 92 11.80 -4.29 12.89
CA SER A 92 11.24 -4.87 14.12
C SER A 92 9.91 -5.59 13.84
N LEU A 93 9.01 -4.97 13.09
CA LEU A 93 7.75 -5.60 12.68
C LEU A 93 8.00 -6.84 11.80
N SER A 94 8.96 -6.77 10.87
CA SER A 94 9.35 -7.89 10.03
C SER A 94 9.87 -9.06 10.87
N ALA A 95 10.78 -8.81 11.80
CA ALA A 95 11.32 -9.84 12.70
C ALA A 95 10.23 -10.48 13.57
N LEU A 96 9.36 -9.66 14.18
CA LEU A 96 8.30 -10.11 15.09
C LEU A 96 7.19 -10.90 14.36
N SER A 97 6.93 -10.56 13.09
CA SER A 97 5.87 -11.19 12.30
C SER A 97 6.35 -12.31 11.39
N GLY A 98 7.65 -12.61 11.34
CA GLY A 98 8.19 -13.58 10.39
C GLY A 98 8.20 -13.10 8.93
N GLY A 99 8.46 -11.80 8.72
CA GLY A 99 8.58 -11.20 7.37
C GLY A 99 7.26 -10.69 6.78
N ARG A 100 6.17 -10.68 7.53
CA ARG A 100 4.83 -10.30 7.03
C ARG A 100 4.60 -8.79 7.01
N VAL A 101 5.50 -8.04 6.34
CA VAL A 101 5.38 -6.58 6.20
C VAL A 101 5.75 -6.10 4.80
N VAL A 102 5.10 -5.04 4.38
CA VAL A 102 5.43 -4.26 3.19
C VAL A 102 5.60 -2.80 3.61
N LEU A 103 6.62 -2.13 3.12
CA LEU A 103 6.85 -0.71 3.39
C LEU A 103 6.20 0.16 2.32
N GLY A 104 5.07 0.76 2.64
CA GLY A 104 4.47 1.79 1.78
C GLY A 104 4.98 3.18 2.15
N VAL A 105 5.42 3.99 1.19
CA VAL A 105 5.98 5.32 1.44
C VAL A 105 5.42 6.40 0.52
N GLY A 106 5.33 7.63 1.04
CA GLY A 106 4.94 8.81 0.28
C GLY A 106 5.70 10.06 0.70
N ALA A 107 5.82 11.02 -0.23
CA ALA A 107 6.53 12.28 -0.03
C ALA A 107 5.82 13.28 0.91
N GLY A 108 4.69 12.89 1.45
CA GLY A 108 3.83 13.74 2.27
C GLY A 108 2.64 14.32 1.50
N ALA A 109 1.47 14.21 2.12
CA ALA A 109 0.23 14.81 1.66
C ALA A 109 -0.37 15.66 2.79
N ILE A 110 -1.25 16.60 2.44
CA ILE A 110 -1.94 17.49 3.40
C ILE A 110 -0.91 18.29 4.25
N TRP A 111 0.01 18.95 3.58
CA TRP A 111 1.10 19.69 4.22
C TRP A 111 0.64 20.73 5.25
N ASP A 112 -0.57 21.29 5.10
CA ASP A 112 -1.15 22.22 6.09
C ASP A 112 -1.39 21.54 7.45
N MET A 113 -1.60 20.22 7.46
CA MET A 113 -1.73 19.46 8.69
C MET A 113 -0.36 18.99 9.21
N ILE A 114 0.57 18.64 8.32
CA ILE A 114 1.94 18.25 8.69
C ILE A 114 2.64 19.40 9.44
N THR A 115 2.46 20.64 8.98
CA THR A 115 3.07 21.81 9.63
C THR A 115 2.53 22.07 11.05
N LYS A 116 1.30 21.64 11.36
CA LYS A 116 0.76 21.74 12.72
C LYS A 116 1.46 20.84 13.74
N LEU A 117 2.20 19.84 13.26
CA LEU A 117 3.05 19.00 14.10
C LEU A 117 4.44 19.63 14.40
N GLY A 118 4.65 20.89 13.99
CA GLY A 118 5.94 21.57 14.14
C GLY A 118 6.97 21.22 13.07
N ILE A 119 6.58 20.51 12.02
CA ILE A 119 7.46 20.07 10.93
C ILE A 119 7.52 21.16 9.87
N PRO A 120 8.73 21.65 9.48
CA PRO A 120 8.87 22.64 8.44
C PRO A 120 8.34 22.15 7.10
N ARG A 121 7.61 23.03 6.38
CA ARG A 121 7.09 22.72 5.05
C ARG A 121 8.23 22.61 4.04
N LEU A 122 8.29 21.49 3.35
CA LEU A 122 9.14 21.33 2.19
C LEU A 122 8.44 21.81 0.91
N THR A 123 9.21 22.29 -0.06
CA THR A 123 8.69 22.47 -1.42
C THR A 123 8.35 21.07 -2.01
N PRO A 124 7.41 20.97 -2.98
CA PRO A 124 7.09 19.68 -3.59
C PRO A 124 8.30 18.92 -4.14
N GLY A 125 9.24 19.65 -4.75
CA GLY A 125 10.48 19.05 -5.26
C GLY A 125 11.43 18.57 -4.15
N ALA A 126 11.53 19.30 -3.05
CA ALA A 126 12.34 18.91 -1.89
C ALA A 126 11.72 17.69 -1.19
N ALA A 127 10.40 17.65 -1.04
CA ALA A 127 9.71 16.50 -0.45
C ALA A 127 9.93 15.20 -1.24
N VAL A 128 9.95 15.28 -2.58
CA VAL A 128 10.24 14.11 -3.43
C VAL A 128 11.69 13.67 -3.31
N ARG A 129 12.66 14.60 -3.26
CA ARG A 129 14.08 14.24 -3.03
C ARG A 129 14.27 13.62 -1.64
N ALA A 130 13.63 14.18 -0.60
CA ALA A 130 13.66 13.61 0.75
C ALA A 130 13.05 12.18 0.78
N MET A 131 12.01 11.91 0.00
CA MET A 131 11.45 10.56 -0.14
C MET A 131 12.45 9.61 -0.79
N GLU A 132 13.15 10.02 -1.84
CA GLU A 132 14.16 9.19 -2.51
C GLU A 132 15.33 8.87 -1.58
N GLU A 133 15.86 9.87 -0.87
CA GLU A 133 16.87 9.65 0.17
C GLU A 133 16.37 8.73 1.28
N SER A 134 15.12 8.91 1.73
CA SER A 134 14.51 8.04 2.73
C SER A 134 14.48 6.58 2.29
N ILE A 135 14.04 6.30 1.06
CA ILE A 135 14.00 4.93 0.53
C ILE A 135 15.40 4.33 0.50
N THR A 136 16.39 5.08 0.00
CA THR A 136 17.78 4.64 -0.07
C THR A 136 18.35 4.33 1.32
N LEU A 137 18.16 5.25 2.27
CA LEU A 137 18.65 5.11 3.63
C LEU A 137 17.95 3.97 4.38
N ILE A 138 16.63 3.83 4.23
CA ILE A 138 15.90 2.72 4.85
C ILE A 138 16.41 1.37 4.32
N LYS A 139 16.58 1.24 3.01
CA LYS A 139 17.12 0.00 2.41
C LYS A 139 18.54 -0.28 2.91
N ALA A 140 19.39 0.73 3.03
CA ALA A 140 20.74 0.57 3.56
C ALA A 140 20.77 0.15 5.04
N LEU A 141 19.83 0.65 5.85
CA LEU A 141 19.70 0.30 7.27
C LEU A 141 19.03 -1.07 7.53
N CYS A 142 18.77 -1.86 6.50
CA CYS A 142 18.14 -3.17 6.56
C CYS A 142 19.06 -4.25 5.95
N GLY A 143 19.39 -5.28 6.72
CA GLY A 143 20.00 -6.52 6.23
C GLY A 143 21.48 -6.48 5.84
N GLY A 144 22.15 -5.36 6.01
CA GLY A 144 23.58 -5.25 5.69
C GLY A 144 24.49 -5.68 6.86
N PRO A 145 25.75 -6.10 6.57
CA PRO A 145 26.71 -6.42 7.60
C PRO A 145 27.51 -5.21 8.10
N ASP A 146 27.61 -4.14 7.30
CA ASP A 146 28.50 -3.02 7.56
C ASP A 146 27.75 -1.80 8.08
N PRO A 147 28.37 -0.99 8.97
CA PRO A 147 27.81 0.28 9.43
C PRO A 147 27.53 1.24 8.26
N VAL A 148 26.37 1.88 8.31
CA VAL A 148 25.88 2.78 7.27
C VAL A 148 26.33 4.21 7.56
N THR A 149 27.02 4.81 6.61
CA THR A 149 27.24 6.27 6.55
C THR A 149 26.52 6.80 5.33
N PHE A 150 25.66 7.80 5.54
CA PHE A 150 24.88 8.45 4.50
C PHE A 150 24.92 9.95 4.69
N ASP A 151 25.41 10.67 3.68
CA ASP A 151 25.54 12.13 3.70
C ASP A 151 24.68 12.73 2.57
N GLY A 152 23.38 12.86 2.86
CA GLY A 152 22.39 13.40 1.93
C GLY A 152 21.99 14.84 2.25
N ASP A 153 21.14 15.40 1.42
CA ASP A 153 20.58 16.76 1.63
C ASP A 153 19.64 16.81 2.85
N PHE A 154 18.95 15.71 3.14
CA PHE A 154 17.89 15.64 4.17
C PHE A 154 18.26 14.73 5.35
N TYR A 155 19.13 13.77 5.12
CA TYR A 155 19.55 12.81 6.16
C TYR A 155 21.08 12.71 6.19
N GLN A 156 21.65 12.89 7.40
CA GLN A 156 23.06 12.62 7.68
C GLN A 156 23.13 11.55 8.77
N VAL A 157 23.72 10.39 8.44
CA VAL A 157 23.90 9.25 9.34
C VAL A 157 25.35 8.78 9.27
N TYR A 158 25.98 8.55 10.42
CA TYR A 158 27.39 8.22 10.50
C TYR A 158 27.62 6.94 11.31
N GLY A 159 28.04 5.87 10.62
CA GLY A 159 28.43 4.61 11.27
C GLY A 159 27.30 3.93 12.03
N LEU A 160 26.05 4.01 11.55
CA LEU A 160 24.90 3.38 12.20
C LEU A 160 24.78 1.92 11.74
N ASP A 161 24.77 0.99 12.71
CA ASP A 161 24.61 -0.42 12.42
C ASP A 161 23.21 -0.72 11.84
N PRO A 162 23.13 -1.41 10.69
CA PRO A 162 21.87 -1.84 10.10
C PRO A 162 21.21 -2.93 10.96
N ALA A 163 19.89 -3.09 10.83
CA ALA A 163 19.21 -4.23 11.42
C ALA A 163 19.57 -5.52 10.68
N PRO A 164 19.73 -6.67 11.35
CA PRO A 164 20.04 -7.95 10.70
C PRO A 164 18.80 -8.58 10.03
N VAL A 165 17.91 -7.74 9.51
CA VAL A 165 16.66 -8.14 8.86
C VAL A 165 16.61 -7.48 7.49
N PRO A 166 16.40 -8.23 6.40
CA PRO A 166 16.31 -7.66 5.06
C PRO A 166 15.24 -6.58 4.93
N ALA A 167 15.47 -5.64 4.02
CA ALA A 167 14.44 -4.66 3.68
C ALA A 167 13.21 -5.37 3.12
N PRO A 168 12.00 -5.07 3.61
CA PRO A 168 10.78 -5.54 2.97
C PRO A 168 10.61 -4.87 1.60
N PRO A 169 9.70 -5.38 0.73
CA PRO A 169 9.34 -4.68 -0.49
C PRO A 169 8.90 -3.25 -0.20
N VAL A 170 9.38 -2.29 -0.99
CA VAL A 170 9.07 -0.87 -0.85
C VAL A 170 8.10 -0.46 -1.95
N TRP A 171 6.89 -0.03 -1.59
CA TRP A 171 5.88 0.48 -2.52
C TRP A 171 5.62 1.96 -2.29
N THR A 172 5.28 2.69 -3.35
CA THR A 172 5.04 4.13 -3.25
C THR A 172 3.61 4.51 -3.62
N GLY A 173 3.08 5.55 -2.98
CA GLY A 173 1.83 6.22 -3.36
C GLY A 173 2.07 7.44 -4.25
N SER A 174 2.96 7.34 -5.23
CA SER A 174 3.37 8.44 -6.09
C SER A 174 2.28 8.89 -7.07
N VAL A 175 2.15 10.20 -7.30
CA VAL A 175 1.15 10.80 -8.22
C VAL A 175 1.80 11.78 -9.19
N GLY A 176 2.76 12.59 -8.76
CA GLY A 176 3.41 13.59 -9.59
C GLY A 176 4.56 13.01 -10.43
N PRO A 177 4.93 13.63 -11.56
CA PRO A 177 5.93 13.06 -12.48
C PRO A 177 7.28 12.79 -11.81
N LYS A 178 7.75 13.67 -10.92
CA LYS A 178 9.01 13.46 -10.20
C LYS A 178 8.94 12.31 -9.20
N SER A 179 7.82 12.14 -8.46
CA SER A 179 7.66 11.03 -7.53
C SER A 179 7.45 9.70 -8.26
N LEU A 180 6.77 9.69 -9.41
CA LEU A 180 6.66 8.52 -10.28
C LEU A 180 8.04 8.07 -10.79
N ALA A 181 8.91 9.02 -11.15
CA ALA A 181 10.29 8.68 -11.52
C ALA A 181 11.08 8.05 -10.35
N VAL A 182 10.87 8.50 -9.10
CA VAL A 182 11.45 7.86 -7.91
C VAL A 182 10.92 6.44 -7.76
N THR A 183 9.62 6.21 -7.99
CA THR A 183 9.05 4.84 -8.01
C THR A 183 9.81 3.93 -8.95
N GLY A 184 10.02 4.36 -10.19
CA GLY A 184 10.78 3.61 -11.20
C GLY A 184 12.20 3.29 -10.75
N ARG A 185 12.93 4.27 -10.20
CA ARG A 185 14.32 4.08 -9.81
C ARG A 185 14.52 3.26 -8.54
N ALA A 186 13.63 3.37 -7.55
CA ALA A 186 13.92 2.94 -6.18
C ALA A 186 12.89 2.01 -5.55
N ALA A 187 11.64 1.95 -6.04
CA ALA A 187 10.58 1.17 -5.43
C ALA A 187 10.35 -0.19 -6.13
N ASP A 188 9.71 -1.10 -5.40
CA ASP A 188 9.39 -2.45 -5.87
C ASP A 188 7.91 -2.57 -6.27
N GLY A 189 7.11 -1.53 -5.97
CA GLY A 189 5.71 -1.45 -6.37
C GLY A 189 5.15 -0.02 -6.34
N TRP A 190 4.04 0.13 -6.97
CA TRP A 190 3.27 1.36 -7.04
C TRP A 190 1.83 1.12 -6.59
N VAL A 191 1.35 1.98 -5.69
CA VAL A 191 -0.05 2.02 -5.25
C VAL A 191 -0.66 3.32 -5.79
N PRO A 192 -1.34 3.29 -6.94
CA PRO A 192 -2.00 4.48 -7.49
C PRO A 192 -2.97 5.11 -6.50
N SER A 193 -3.23 6.40 -6.66
CA SER A 193 -4.18 7.09 -5.79
C SER A 193 -5.56 6.44 -5.86
N MET A 194 -6.29 6.56 -4.75
CA MET A 194 -7.62 5.95 -4.61
C MET A 194 -8.58 6.36 -5.75
N GLY A 195 -9.24 5.35 -6.34
CA GLY A 195 -10.13 5.53 -7.48
C GLY A 195 -9.42 5.55 -8.84
N SER A 196 -8.09 5.33 -8.85
CA SER A 196 -7.35 5.09 -10.10
C SER A 196 -7.16 3.60 -10.27
N ASP A 197 -7.54 3.09 -11.42
CA ASP A 197 -7.35 1.70 -11.82
C ASP A 197 -6.68 1.65 -13.20
N TRP A 198 -6.48 0.45 -13.75
CA TRP A 198 -5.81 0.19 -15.03
C TRP A 198 -6.48 0.84 -16.25
N LEU A 199 -7.77 1.21 -16.14
CA LEU A 199 -8.51 1.90 -17.20
C LEU A 199 -8.49 3.43 -17.04
N SER A 200 -8.04 3.94 -15.90
CA SER A 200 -8.04 5.37 -15.62
C SER A 200 -7.01 6.13 -16.48
N THR A 201 -7.33 7.37 -16.82
CA THR A 201 -6.40 8.28 -17.51
C THR A 201 -5.14 8.49 -16.66
N LEU A 202 -5.30 8.63 -15.35
CA LEU A 202 -4.16 8.80 -14.44
C LEU A 202 -3.17 7.63 -14.55
N TYR A 203 -3.65 6.40 -14.57
CA TYR A 203 -2.79 5.23 -14.71
C TYR A 203 -2.05 5.24 -16.06
N ARG A 204 -2.78 5.42 -17.17
CA ARG A 204 -2.21 5.42 -18.50
C ARG A 204 -1.14 6.48 -18.72
N GLU A 205 -1.27 7.64 -18.06
CA GLU A 205 -0.29 8.72 -18.15
C GLU A 205 0.87 8.56 -17.16
N SER A 206 0.69 7.81 -16.09
CA SER A 206 1.67 7.67 -15.01
C SER A 206 2.59 6.47 -15.18
N ARG A 207 2.06 5.32 -15.56
CA ARG A 207 2.83 4.08 -15.67
C ARG A 207 4.02 4.19 -16.63
N PRO A 208 3.91 4.82 -17.83
CA PRO A 208 5.06 4.99 -18.71
C PRO A 208 6.21 5.80 -18.09
N LYS A 209 5.91 6.76 -17.19
CA LYS A 209 6.95 7.54 -16.50
C LYS A 209 7.72 6.70 -15.47
N ILE A 210 7.04 5.74 -14.83
CA ILE A 210 7.68 4.77 -13.95
C ILE A 210 8.59 3.86 -14.77
N ASP A 211 8.09 3.34 -15.89
CA ASP A 211 8.81 2.42 -16.77
C ASP A 211 10.07 3.05 -17.37
N GLU A 212 9.95 4.28 -17.88
CA GLU A 212 11.07 5.06 -18.40
C GLU A 212 12.15 5.28 -17.33
N ALA A 213 11.74 5.68 -16.12
CA ALA A 213 12.67 5.92 -15.03
C ALA A 213 13.34 4.64 -14.52
N ALA A 214 12.66 3.50 -14.53
CA ALA A 214 13.23 2.20 -14.20
C ALA A 214 14.27 1.79 -15.26
N ALA A 215 13.91 1.85 -16.53
CA ALA A 215 14.80 1.51 -17.64
C ALA A 215 16.06 2.40 -17.66
N ALA A 216 15.92 3.69 -17.35
CA ALA A 216 17.05 4.64 -17.32
C ALA A 216 18.14 4.27 -16.29
N VAL A 217 17.81 3.48 -15.25
CA VAL A 217 18.77 2.98 -14.25
C VAL A 217 19.03 1.48 -14.38
N GLY A 218 18.64 0.87 -15.51
CA GLY A 218 18.87 -0.55 -15.81
C GLY A 218 17.98 -1.53 -15.03
N ARG A 219 16.85 -1.05 -14.47
CA ARG A 219 15.86 -1.92 -13.81
C ARG A 219 14.82 -2.40 -14.82
N ASP A 220 14.38 -3.63 -14.66
CA ASP A 220 13.24 -4.16 -15.41
C ASP A 220 11.94 -3.48 -14.93
N PRO A 221 11.23 -2.72 -15.78
CA PRO A 221 9.97 -2.09 -15.43
C PRO A 221 8.90 -3.11 -14.98
N SER A 222 8.91 -4.31 -15.54
CA SER A 222 7.96 -5.37 -15.16
C SER A 222 8.19 -5.90 -13.74
N ALA A 223 9.33 -5.61 -13.12
CA ALA A 223 9.60 -5.92 -11.73
C ALA A 223 8.82 -5.03 -10.75
N ILE A 224 8.29 -3.89 -11.20
CA ILE A 224 7.52 -2.95 -10.36
C ILE A 224 6.04 -3.34 -10.45
N VAL A 225 5.48 -3.81 -9.34
CA VAL A 225 4.08 -4.27 -9.27
C VAL A 225 3.11 -3.11 -9.10
N ASP A 226 1.93 -3.20 -9.71
CA ASP A 226 0.82 -2.26 -9.52
C ASP A 226 -0.21 -2.87 -8.58
N ILE A 227 -0.48 -2.20 -7.46
CA ILE A 227 -1.44 -2.62 -6.45
C ILE A 227 -2.54 -1.57 -6.34
N TYR A 228 -3.76 -1.93 -6.69
CA TYR A 228 -4.85 -0.97 -6.77
C TYR A 228 -5.66 -0.91 -5.48
N ASN A 229 -5.90 0.31 -4.98
CA ASN A 229 -6.94 0.55 -3.98
C ASN A 229 -8.31 0.44 -4.67
N PHE A 230 -8.87 -0.76 -4.69
CA PHE A 230 -10.04 -1.11 -5.50
C PHE A 230 -11.28 -1.27 -4.62
N GLY A 231 -12.05 -0.20 -4.53
CA GLY A 231 -13.25 -0.14 -3.69
C GLY A 231 -14.54 -0.14 -4.49
N GLY A 232 -15.60 -0.67 -3.89
CA GLY A 232 -16.92 -0.67 -4.50
C GLY A 232 -17.95 -1.44 -3.69
N LEU A 233 -19.18 -1.43 -4.18
CA LEU A 233 -20.31 -2.19 -3.62
C LEU A 233 -20.28 -3.64 -4.12
N ILE A 234 -20.56 -4.60 -3.24
CA ILE A 234 -20.86 -5.97 -3.65
C ILE A 234 -22.39 -6.15 -3.59
N THR A 235 -23.01 -6.08 -4.76
CA THR A 235 -24.47 -6.14 -4.88
C THR A 235 -24.97 -7.58 -5.01
N PRO A 236 -26.22 -7.88 -4.63
CA PRO A 236 -26.79 -9.22 -4.81
C PRO A 236 -27.12 -9.54 -6.27
N SER A 237 -27.33 -8.52 -7.12
CA SER A 237 -27.67 -8.66 -8.52
C SER A 237 -26.76 -7.80 -9.38
N PRO A 238 -26.56 -8.13 -10.67
CA PRO A 238 -25.72 -7.34 -11.58
C PRO A 238 -26.18 -5.89 -11.69
N LEU A 239 -25.24 -4.97 -11.70
CA LEU A 239 -25.46 -3.58 -12.05
C LEU A 239 -25.46 -3.44 -13.59
N ILE A 240 -26.36 -2.61 -14.11
CA ILE A 240 -26.39 -2.27 -15.55
C ILE A 240 -25.13 -1.51 -15.93
N GLN A 241 -24.66 -0.64 -15.04
CA GLN A 241 -23.43 0.15 -15.20
C GLN A 241 -22.54 -0.04 -13.95
N PRO A 242 -21.60 -0.99 -13.98
CA PRO A 242 -20.69 -1.24 -12.86
C PRO A 242 -19.59 -0.17 -12.74
N ARG A 243 -19.42 0.68 -13.75
CA ARG A 243 -18.54 1.85 -13.75
C ARG A 243 -19.37 3.13 -13.90
N GLY A 244 -18.96 4.19 -13.18
CA GLY A 244 -19.57 5.51 -13.27
C GLY A 244 -19.28 6.21 -14.60
N GLU A 245 -19.86 7.38 -14.83
CA GLU A 245 -19.66 8.19 -16.02
C GLU A 245 -18.19 8.62 -16.21
N ASP A 246 -17.44 8.73 -15.11
CA ASP A 246 -16.00 9.00 -15.08
C ASP A 246 -15.12 7.75 -15.34
N GLY A 247 -15.74 6.61 -15.64
CA GLY A 247 -15.08 5.33 -15.87
C GLY A 247 -14.64 4.61 -14.58
N ARG A 248 -14.84 5.19 -13.39
CA ARG A 248 -14.46 4.59 -12.12
C ARG A 248 -15.35 3.40 -11.79
N TRP A 249 -14.74 2.34 -11.28
CA TRP A 249 -15.46 1.20 -10.73
C TRP A 249 -16.31 1.63 -9.52
N ILE A 250 -17.60 1.27 -9.52
CA ILE A 250 -18.54 1.55 -8.43
C ILE A 250 -19.00 0.28 -7.72
N GLY A 251 -18.85 -0.88 -8.36
CA GLY A 251 -19.24 -2.16 -7.81
C GLY A 251 -20.04 -3.02 -8.78
N GLY A 252 -20.57 -4.12 -8.27
CA GLY A 252 -21.37 -5.07 -9.04
C GLY A 252 -21.69 -6.33 -8.25
N SER A 253 -22.32 -7.28 -8.90
CA SER A 253 -22.50 -8.64 -8.37
C SER A 253 -21.15 -9.34 -8.24
N PRO A 254 -21.03 -10.43 -7.46
CA PRO A 254 -19.80 -11.21 -7.38
C PRO A 254 -19.26 -11.61 -8.77
N ALA A 255 -20.13 -11.99 -9.70
CA ALA A 255 -19.71 -12.34 -11.06
C ALA A 255 -19.06 -11.17 -11.80
N GLN A 256 -19.59 -9.96 -11.67
CA GLN A 256 -18.99 -8.76 -12.27
C GLN A 256 -17.64 -8.39 -11.63
N TRP A 257 -17.50 -8.55 -10.32
CA TRP A 257 -16.23 -8.39 -9.63
C TRP A 257 -15.18 -9.39 -10.11
N ILE A 258 -15.57 -10.65 -10.27
CA ILE A 258 -14.68 -11.72 -10.76
C ILE A 258 -14.20 -11.41 -12.17
N GLU A 259 -15.12 -11.07 -13.08
CA GLU A 259 -14.80 -10.70 -14.46
C GLU A 259 -13.83 -9.51 -14.52
N GLU A 260 -14.15 -8.43 -13.80
CA GLU A 260 -13.37 -7.19 -13.78
C GLU A 260 -11.96 -7.42 -13.25
N MET A 261 -11.81 -8.12 -12.12
CA MET A 261 -10.51 -8.38 -11.51
C MET A 261 -9.68 -9.38 -12.30
N THR A 262 -10.31 -10.38 -12.88
CA THR A 262 -9.64 -11.35 -13.75
C THR A 262 -9.06 -10.66 -14.99
N SER A 263 -9.86 -9.84 -15.69
CA SER A 263 -9.39 -9.04 -16.81
C SER A 263 -8.25 -8.07 -16.39
N ALA A 264 -8.37 -7.44 -15.22
CA ALA A 264 -7.29 -6.59 -14.71
C ALA A 264 -5.96 -7.31 -14.60
N VAL A 265 -5.96 -8.56 -14.12
CA VAL A 265 -4.73 -9.35 -13.99
C VAL A 265 -4.24 -9.85 -15.34
N ILE A 266 -5.11 -10.45 -16.15
CA ILE A 266 -4.73 -11.12 -17.38
C ILE A 266 -4.40 -10.13 -18.49
N ASP A 267 -5.27 -9.13 -18.70
CA ASP A 267 -5.19 -8.22 -19.84
C ASP A 267 -4.36 -6.96 -19.53
N HIS A 268 -4.30 -6.57 -18.24
CA HIS A 268 -3.68 -5.31 -17.81
C HIS A 268 -2.51 -5.48 -16.84
N GLY A 269 -2.17 -6.72 -16.43
CA GLY A 269 -1.00 -7.00 -15.60
C GLY A 269 -1.11 -6.49 -14.15
N ALA A 270 -2.33 -6.36 -13.61
CA ALA A 270 -2.52 -5.96 -12.22
C ALA A 270 -1.80 -6.92 -11.27
N GLY A 271 -0.94 -6.37 -10.40
CA GLY A 271 -0.20 -7.15 -9.39
C GLY A 271 -1.00 -7.42 -8.14
N GLY A 272 -2.13 -6.73 -7.93
CA GLY A 272 -3.03 -7.00 -6.82
C GLY A 272 -4.01 -5.87 -6.50
N PHE A 273 -4.84 -6.15 -5.50
CA PHE A 273 -5.95 -5.28 -5.13
C PHE A 273 -6.06 -5.17 -3.61
N VAL A 274 -6.30 -3.97 -3.13
CA VAL A 274 -6.68 -3.69 -1.75
C VAL A 274 -8.16 -3.32 -1.73
N PHE A 275 -9.00 -4.23 -1.29
CA PHE A 275 -10.44 -4.03 -1.22
C PHE A 275 -10.81 -3.01 -0.15
N ARG A 276 -11.73 -2.14 -0.51
CA ARG A 276 -12.41 -1.24 0.41
C ARG A 276 -13.89 -1.23 0.10
N THR A 277 -14.72 -1.55 1.09
CA THR A 277 -16.16 -1.40 0.93
C THR A 277 -16.56 0.07 0.85
N THR A 278 -17.59 0.34 0.06
CA THR A 278 -18.28 1.63 -0.02
C THR A 278 -19.77 1.41 0.27
N GLY A 279 -20.47 2.47 0.67
CA GLY A 279 -21.90 2.41 1.02
C GLY A 279 -22.16 1.93 2.44
N GLU A 280 -23.39 1.47 2.70
CA GLU A 280 -23.93 1.19 4.05
C GLU A 280 -23.66 -0.24 4.54
N THR A 281 -23.17 -1.14 3.69
CA THR A 281 -22.86 -2.52 4.11
C THR A 281 -21.75 -2.50 5.17
N PRO A 282 -21.94 -3.14 6.33
CA PRO A 282 -20.89 -3.22 7.34
C PRO A 282 -19.60 -3.80 6.75
N ALA A 283 -18.46 -3.16 7.07
CA ALA A 283 -17.17 -3.49 6.46
C ALA A 283 -16.79 -4.97 6.61
N GLN A 284 -17.10 -5.59 7.75
CA GLN A 284 -16.86 -7.02 8.00
C GLN A 284 -17.68 -7.92 7.06
N VAL A 285 -18.95 -7.56 6.81
CA VAL A 285 -19.82 -8.34 5.91
C VAL A 285 -19.31 -8.22 4.47
N ALA A 286 -19.00 -7.02 4.03
CA ALA A 286 -18.47 -6.80 2.69
C ALA A 286 -17.11 -7.49 2.49
N LEU A 287 -16.22 -7.43 3.49
CA LEU A 287 -14.92 -8.10 3.47
C LEU A 287 -15.07 -9.62 3.39
N ALA A 288 -15.96 -10.21 4.20
CA ALA A 288 -16.21 -11.65 4.17
C ALA A 288 -16.72 -12.09 2.79
N ARG A 289 -17.67 -11.35 2.22
CA ARG A 289 -18.15 -11.62 0.86
C ARG A 289 -17.06 -11.50 -0.20
N PHE A 290 -16.25 -10.46 -0.14
CA PHE A 290 -15.11 -10.28 -1.04
C PHE A 290 -14.15 -11.49 -0.97
N ALA A 291 -13.76 -11.88 0.24
CA ALA A 291 -12.78 -12.93 0.46
C ALA A 291 -13.32 -14.35 0.16
N GLN A 292 -14.62 -14.60 0.36
CA GLN A 292 -15.22 -15.93 0.21
C GLN A 292 -15.89 -16.15 -1.16
N GLU A 293 -16.51 -15.11 -1.73
CA GLU A 293 -17.27 -15.24 -2.98
C GLU A 293 -16.46 -14.82 -4.21
N ILE A 294 -15.52 -13.85 -4.08
CA ILE A 294 -14.83 -13.23 -5.22
C ILE A 294 -13.38 -13.74 -5.35
N VAL A 295 -12.57 -13.58 -4.31
CA VAL A 295 -11.13 -13.86 -4.37
C VAL A 295 -10.81 -15.29 -4.81
N PRO A 296 -11.46 -16.36 -4.29
CA PRO A 296 -11.17 -17.73 -4.72
C PRO A 296 -11.41 -17.95 -6.21
N ALA A 297 -12.53 -17.41 -6.73
CA ALA A 297 -12.89 -17.55 -8.14
C ALA A 297 -11.93 -16.77 -9.07
N VAL A 298 -11.47 -15.57 -8.66
CA VAL A 298 -10.45 -14.84 -9.41
C VAL A 298 -9.12 -15.62 -9.40
N ARG A 299 -8.69 -16.14 -8.25
CA ARG A 299 -7.48 -16.97 -8.15
C ARG A 299 -7.54 -18.19 -9.07
N GLU A 300 -8.67 -18.86 -9.11
CA GLU A 300 -8.90 -20.02 -10.00
C GLU A 300 -8.82 -19.60 -11.47
N ALA A 301 -9.49 -18.51 -11.85
CA ALA A 301 -9.50 -18.01 -13.22
C ALA A 301 -8.10 -17.61 -13.73
N ILE A 302 -7.29 -16.94 -12.90
CA ILE A 302 -5.92 -16.53 -13.29
C ILE A 302 -4.91 -17.68 -13.25
N ALA A 303 -5.16 -18.75 -12.48
CA ALA A 303 -4.27 -19.91 -12.43
C ALA A 303 -4.38 -20.81 -13.68
N GLY A 304 -5.48 -20.71 -14.42
CA GLY A 304 -5.75 -21.48 -15.63
C GLY A 304 -5.18 -20.87 -16.93
N THR A 305 -4.57 -19.69 -16.83
CA THR A 305 -3.94 -18.96 -17.96
C THR A 305 -2.43 -18.96 -17.86
#